data_2b3e9b97feec600e043c52135d9ae512
#
_entry.id   2b3e9b97feec600e043c52135d9ae512
#
_cell.length_a   1.000
_cell.length_b   1.000
_cell.length_c   1.000
_cell.angle_alpha   90.00
_cell.angle_beta   90.00
_cell.angle_gamma   90.00
#
_symmetry.space_group_name_H-M   'P 1'
#
loop_
_entity.id
_entity.type
_entity.pdbx_description
1 polymer ?
#
loop_
_entity_poly.entity_id
_entity_poly.type
_entity_poly.pdbx_seq_one_letter_code
_entity_poly.pdbx_strand_id
1 'polypeptide(L)'
;MAHKIYENFYLSNEVEDQFNSHLNLQQFCTVDNSLVGTAGMERKINVYRATSGTEKLEMGRGNTKSIEVSYTPESYRIQMAQNKFEYYDEQEMTDPMLVPVGTRHMGTDMFNTVNGDIYAEFKKATMIVLTDKYNFASFVDAVASLNIESTDNEPEKVTPQTFAFIHGADTAELRKTLGEDLKYVEAFARSGYIGSVAGVNIYTKKDATKGTVVVATRQAVTIFNKKGVEIEQERNADIRQNKIFSRKYYLAALTDATKAVKICKGTAAASNDSVVNGGKTYYAKTDNGYIVGVPKTNPKTEGFYEITFA
;
A
#
# COMPACT_ATOMS: atom_id res chain seq x y z
N MET A 1 49.25 -3.61 1.90
CA MET A 1 48.22 -3.54 2.95
C MET A 1 47.16 -4.57 2.60
N ALA A 2 46.75 -5.37 3.59
CA ALA A 2 45.71 -6.37 3.38
C ALA A 2 44.38 -5.65 3.14
N HIS A 3 43.75 -5.92 1.99
CA HIS A 3 42.39 -5.43 1.72
C HIS A 3 41.43 -5.95 2.77
N LYS A 4 40.71 -5.07 3.45
CA LYS A 4 39.53 -5.45 4.22
C LYS A 4 38.43 -5.85 3.25
N ILE A 5 38.23 -7.12 3.08
CA ILE A 5 37.01 -7.65 2.50
C ILE A 5 35.97 -7.59 3.64
N TYR A 6 34.96 -6.75 3.45
CA TYR A 6 33.83 -6.72 4.39
C TYR A 6 33.09 -8.03 4.29
N GLU A 7 32.76 -8.64 5.39
CA GLU A 7 31.96 -9.85 5.40
C GLU A 7 30.54 -9.48 4.88
N ASN A 8 30.07 -10.18 3.86
CA ASN A 8 28.73 -9.94 3.30
C ASN A 8 27.62 -10.04 4.34
N PHE A 9 27.81 -10.87 5.35
CA PHE A 9 26.90 -11.00 6.49
C PHE A 9 26.83 -9.70 7.33
N TYR A 10 27.93 -9.04 7.58
CA TYR A 10 27.96 -7.78 8.31
C TYR A 10 27.25 -6.67 7.55
N LEU A 11 27.53 -6.54 6.27
CA LEU A 11 26.88 -5.54 5.40
C LEU A 11 25.37 -5.82 5.26
N SER A 12 24.98 -7.10 5.17
CA SER A 12 23.58 -7.49 5.12
C SER A 12 22.83 -7.11 6.39
N ASN A 13 23.42 -7.37 7.56
CA ASN A 13 22.82 -6.99 8.84
C ASN A 13 22.70 -5.47 8.99
N GLU A 14 23.69 -4.70 8.56
CA GLU A 14 23.64 -3.23 8.64
C GLU A 14 22.53 -2.66 7.74
N VAL A 15 22.33 -3.22 6.56
CA VAL A 15 21.21 -2.87 5.68
C VAL A 15 19.89 -3.25 6.32
N GLU A 16 19.77 -4.43 6.93
CA GLU A 16 18.56 -4.91 7.57
C GLU A 16 18.20 -4.07 8.81
N ASP A 17 19.18 -3.65 9.60
CA ASP A 17 18.98 -2.74 10.74
C ASP A 17 18.42 -1.38 10.31
N GLN A 18 18.80 -0.87 9.13
CA GLN A 18 18.22 0.36 8.57
C GLN A 18 16.73 0.20 8.25
N PHE A 19 16.31 -0.98 7.78
CA PHE A 19 14.89 -1.28 7.57
C PHE A 19 14.07 -1.23 8.85
N ASN A 20 14.64 -1.61 9.97
CA ASN A 20 13.95 -1.67 11.26
C ASN A 20 13.90 -0.34 12.01
N SER A 21 14.78 0.62 11.69
CA SER A 21 14.91 1.90 12.41
C SER A 21 13.92 2.98 11.96
N HIS A 22 13.29 2.84 10.81
CA HIS A 22 12.36 3.82 10.22
C HIS A 22 10.92 3.30 10.18
N LEU A 23 9.96 4.20 9.85
CA LEU A 23 8.57 3.79 9.63
C LEU A 23 8.50 2.78 8.48
N ASN A 24 8.46 1.51 8.84
CA ASN A 24 8.42 0.43 7.87
C ASN A 24 6.99 0.12 7.47
N LEU A 25 6.63 0.39 6.21
CA LEU A 25 5.29 0.14 5.70
C LEU A 25 4.96 -1.36 5.58
N GLN A 26 5.94 -2.25 5.65
CA GLN A 26 5.70 -3.70 5.70
C GLN A 26 4.86 -4.11 6.93
N GLN A 27 4.92 -3.35 8.02
CA GLN A 27 4.09 -3.59 9.22
C GLN A 27 2.59 -3.40 8.94
N PHE A 28 2.25 -2.62 7.93
CA PHE A 28 0.88 -2.32 7.51
C PHE A 28 0.38 -3.20 6.37
N CYS A 29 1.13 -4.23 6.03
CA CYS A 29 0.82 -5.15 4.95
C CYS A 29 0.74 -6.59 5.46
N THR A 30 0.11 -7.45 4.69
CA THR A 30 0.24 -8.89 4.86
C THR A 30 1.53 -9.34 4.17
N VAL A 31 2.31 -10.19 4.84
CA VAL A 31 3.56 -10.71 4.29
C VAL A 31 3.36 -12.16 3.88
N ASP A 32 3.55 -12.46 2.59
CA ASP A 32 3.54 -13.82 2.04
C ASP A 32 4.96 -14.27 1.68
N ASN A 33 5.46 -15.22 2.42
CA ASN A 33 6.77 -15.85 2.23
C ASN A 33 6.70 -17.23 1.55
N SER A 34 5.55 -17.59 0.98
CA SER A 34 5.33 -18.92 0.39
C SER A 34 6.27 -19.23 -0.79
N LEU A 35 6.80 -18.19 -1.43
CA LEU A 35 7.74 -18.31 -2.54
C LEU A 35 9.21 -18.41 -2.10
N VAL A 36 9.50 -18.23 -0.81
CA VAL A 36 10.89 -18.35 -0.30
C VAL A 36 11.32 -19.80 -0.39
N GLY A 37 12.47 -20.04 -1.02
CA GLY A 37 13.03 -21.38 -1.19
C GLY A 37 12.34 -22.27 -2.24
N THR A 38 11.24 -21.83 -2.87
CA THR A 38 10.56 -22.59 -3.92
C THR A 38 11.02 -22.18 -5.33
N ALA A 39 10.82 -23.03 -6.33
CA ALA A 39 11.05 -22.63 -7.72
C ALA A 39 9.93 -21.70 -8.22
N GLY A 40 10.26 -20.78 -9.12
CA GLY A 40 9.29 -19.86 -9.74
C GLY A 40 9.35 -18.43 -9.21
N MET A 41 8.88 -17.50 -10.02
CA MET A 41 8.86 -16.05 -9.77
C MET A 41 7.43 -15.48 -9.83
N GLU A 42 6.43 -16.35 -9.86
CA GLU A 42 5.02 -15.97 -10.02
C GLU A 42 4.16 -16.66 -8.98
N ARG A 43 3.26 -15.89 -8.36
CA ARG A 43 2.22 -16.37 -7.49
C ARG A 43 0.87 -16.16 -8.16
N LYS A 44 0.10 -17.23 -8.35
CA LYS A 44 -1.30 -17.17 -8.81
C LYS A 44 -2.22 -17.28 -7.61
N ILE A 45 -3.12 -16.33 -7.48
CA ILE A 45 -4.15 -16.30 -6.44
C ILE A 45 -5.50 -16.28 -7.15
N ASN A 46 -6.38 -17.21 -6.78
CA ASN A 46 -7.74 -17.21 -7.26
C ASN A 46 -8.61 -16.37 -6.30
N VAL A 47 -9.19 -15.32 -6.83
CA VAL A 47 -10.19 -14.53 -6.10
C VAL A 47 -11.53 -15.18 -6.32
N TYR A 48 -12.12 -15.77 -5.29
CA TYR A 48 -13.41 -16.45 -5.32
C TYR A 48 -14.53 -15.48 -5.00
N ARG A 49 -15.63 -15.60 -5.76
CA ARG A 49 -16.89 -14.93 -5.48
C ARG A 49 -17.99 -15.97 -5.43
N ALA A 50 -18.78 -15.96 -4.37
CA ALA A 50 -19.90 -16.86 -4.20
C ALA A 50 -21.21 -16.06 -4.14
N THR A 51 -22.25 -16.62 -4.71
CA THR A 51 -23.63 -16.11 -4.57
C THR A 51 -24.30 -16.81 -3.40
N SER A 52 -25.24 -16.12 -2.72
CA SER A 52 -26.06 -16.73 -1.68
C SER A 52 -27.11 -17.67 -2.31
N GLY A 53 -27.20 -18.88 -1.79
CA GLY A 53 -28.14 -19.92 -2.29
C GLY A 53 -28.90 -20.62 -1.18
N THR A 54 -28.82 -20.14 0.07
CA THR A 54 -29.55 -20.73 1.19
C THR A 54 -31.02 -20.30 1.15
N GLU A 55 -31.94 -21.26 1.19
CA GLU A 55 -33.39 -21.06 1.24
C GLU A 55 -34.00 -21.77 2.45
N LYS A 56 -34.99 -21.14 3.08
CA LYS A 56 -35.84 -21.81 4.09
C LYS A 56 -36.94 -22.51 3.34
N LEU A 57 -36.96 -23.83 3.42
CA LEU A 57 -37.88 -24.66 2.65
C LEU A 57 -39.03 -25.14 3.53
N GLU A 58 -40.22 -25.19 2.94
CA GLU A 58 -41.37 -25.91 3.49
C GLU A 58 -41.26 -27.42 3.24
N MET A 59 -41.94 -28.22 4.04
CA MET A 59 -41.93 -29.67 3.91
C MET A 59 -42.36 -30.11 2.51
N GLY A 60 -41.53 -30.91 1.84
CA GLY A 60 -41.79 -31.41 0.49
C GLY A 60 -41.33 -30.53 -0.66
N ARG A 61 -40.69 -29.39 -0.41
CA ARG A 61 -40.05 -28.55 -1.44
C ARG A 61 -38.55 -28.73 -1.47
N GLY A 62 -37.97 -28.72 -2.67
CA GLY A 62 -36.54 -28.73 -2.90
C GLY A 62 -35.97 -27.31 -3.13
N ASN A 63 -34.66 -27.13 -3.02
CA ASN A 63 -33.96 -25.87 -3.31
C ASN A 63 -34.18 -25.46 -4.77
N THR A 64 -34.49 -24.18 -4.97
CA THR A 64 -34.61 -23.56 -6.30
C THR A 64 -33.33 -22.73 -6.63
N LYS A 65 -32.55 -22.36 -5.61
CA LYS A 65 -31.31 -21.63 -5.76
C LYS A 65 -30.11 -22.51 -5.45
N SER A 66 -29.03 -22.30 -6.17
CA SER A 66 -27.73 -22.91 -5.92
C SER A 66 -26.70 -21.85 -5.58
N ILE A 67 -25.73 -22.22 -4.78
CA ILE A 67 -24.55 -21.36 -4.56
C ILE A 67 -23.64 -21.50 -5.79
N GLU A 68 -23.49 -20.42 -6.53
CA GLU A 68 -22.56 -20.37 -7.65
C GLU A 68 -21.25 -19.76 -7.16
N VAL A 69 -20.14 -20.48 -7.39
CA VAL A 69 -18.79 -20.01 -7.06
C VAL A 69 -18.06 -19.75 -8.37
N SER A 70 -17.73 -18.50 -8.58
CA SER A 70 -16.84 -18.09 -9.67
C SER A 70 -15.48 -17.72 -9.13
N TYR A 71 -14.44 -17.87 -9.94
CA TYR A 71 -13.09 -17.41 -9.57
C TYR A 71 -12.44 -16.66 -10.72
N THR A 72 -11.65 -15.64 -10.36
CA THR A 72 -10.80 -14.91 -11.29
C THR A 72 -9.35 -15.13 -10.88
N PRO A 73 -8.51 -15.75 -11.73
CA PRO A 73 -7.11 -15.92 -11.40
C PRO A 73 -6.37 -14.59 -11.57
N GLU A 74 -5.64 -14.17 -10.55
CA GLU A 74 -4.71 -13.04 -10.61
C GLU A 74 -3.28 -13.55 -10.46
N SER A 75 -2.40 -13.06 -11.34
CA SER A 75 -0.98 -13.44 -11.37
C SER A 75 -0.12 -12.32 -10.82
N TYR A 76 0.67 -12.64 -9.82
CA TYR A 76 1.62 -11.73 -9.19
C TYR A 76 3.05 -12.19 -9.49
N ARG A 77 3.78 -11.38 -10.27
CA ARG A 77 5.15 -11.68 -10.68
C ARG A 77 6.15 -10.89 -9.87
N ILE A 78 7.05 -11.58 -9.19
CA ILE A 78 8.13 -11.00 -8.39
C ILE A 78 9.10 -10.21 -9.27
N GLN A 79 9.48 -9.04 -8.77
CA GLN A 79 10.47 -8.16 -9.38
C GLN A 79 11.74 -8.13 -8.53
N MET A 80 12.84 -7.79 -9.17
CA MET A 80 14.12 -7.57 -8.49
C MET A 80 14.37 -6.08 -8.38
N ALA A 81 14.56 -5.60 -7.14
CA ALA A 81 15.13 -4.29 -6.87
C ALA A 81 16.62 -4.46 -6.61
N GLN A 82 17.44 -3.66 -7.27
CA GLN A 82 18.90 -3.67 -7.10
C GLN A 82 19.43 -2.25 -7.08
N ASN A 83 20.38 -2.01 -6.19
CA ASN A 83 21.22 -0.83 -6.22
C ASN A 83 22.70 -1.23 -6.20
N LYS A 84 23.56 -0.27 -6.51
CA LYS A 84 24.99 -0.47 -6.67
C LYS A 84 25.75 0.70 -6.09
N PHE A 85 26.83 0.42 -5.35
CA PHE A 85 27.81 1.38 -4.87
C PHE A 85 29.17 1.02 -5.41
N GLU A 86 29.86 1.99 -6.01
CA GLU A 86 31.19 1.82 -6.60
C GLU A 86 32.17 2.76 -5.92
N TYR A 87 33.39 2.26 -5.66
CA TYR A 87 34.49 3.05 -5.15
C TYR A 87 35.84 2.52 -5.64
N TYR A 88 36.86 3.36 -5.58
CA TYR A 88 38.24 3.00 -5.91
C TYR A 88 39.06 2.84 -4.63
N ASP A 89 40.10 2.00 -4.68
CA ASP A 89 40.99 1.75 -3.56
C ASP A 89 41.58 3.04 -3.02
N GLU A 90 41.91 4.01 -3.88
CA GLU A 90 42.45 5.30 -3.50
C GLU A 90 41.48 6.19 -2.72
N GLN A 91 40.19 6.07 -3.03
CA GLN A 91 39.14 6.79 -2.31
C GLN A 91 38.96 6.22 -0.89
N GLU A 92 38.99 4.90 -0.73
CA GLU A 92 38.95 4.24 0.58
C GLU A 92 40.18 4.58 1.44
N MET A 93 41.34 4.68 0.80
CA MET A 93 42.56 5.11 1.50
C MET A 93 42.49 6.58 1.98
N THR A 94 41.80 7.44 1.22
CA THR A 94 41.62 8.85 1.56
C THR A 94 40.54 9.03 2.62
N ASP A 95 39.44 8.29 2.53
CA ASP A 95 38.33 8.34 3.49
C ASP A 95 37.91 6.92 3.89
N PRO A 96 38.35 6.38 5.04
CA PRO A 96 37.96 5.07 5.53
C PRO A 96 36.47 4.92 5.87
N MET A 97 35.74 6.03 6.00
CA MET A 97 34.30 6.02 6.28
C MET A 97 33.45 5.91 5.00
N LEU A 98 34.04 5.97 3.83
CA LEU A 98 33.37 5.94 2.54
C LEU A 98 32.49 4.70 2.39
N VAL A 99 33.01 3.51 2.70
CA VAL A 99 32.30 2.24 2.55
C VAL A 99 31.15 2.08 3.56
N PRO A 100 31.35 2.31 4.87
CA PRO A 100 30.24 2.30 5.82
C PRO A 100 29.12 3.28 5.49
N VAL A 101 29.47 4.51 5.08
CA VAL A 101 28.46 5.51 4.70
C VAL A 101 27.74 5.10 3.40
N GLY A 102 28.50 4.63 2.40
CA GLY A 102 27.92 4.13 1.14
C GLY A 102 26.94 2.98 1.35
N THR A 103 27.31 2.00 2.17
CA THR A 103 26.43 0.87 2.51
C THR A 103 25.17 1.32 3.24
N ARG A 104 25.29 2.28 4.16
CA ARG A 104 24.13 2.86 4.84
C ARG A 104 23.18 3.54 3.85
N HIS A 105 23.71 4.30 2.89
CA HIS A 105 22.90 4.92 1.85
C HIS A 105 22.22 3.90 0.95
N MET A 106 22.89 2.79 0.60
CA MET A 106 22.29 1.68 -0.15
C MET A 106 21.10 1.09 0.62
N GLY A 107 21.23 0.86 1.92
CA GLY A 107 20.16 0.37 2.78
C GLY A 107 18.98 1.32 2.82
N THR A 108 19.23 2.61 3.02
CA THR A 108 18.19 3.65 3.05
C THR A 108 17.46 3.76 1.70
N ASP A 109 18.18 3.69 0.58
CA ASP A 109 17.62 3.75 -0.76
C ASP A 109 16.71 2.54 -1.05
N MET A 110 17.19 1.34 -0.74
CA MET A 110 16.39 0.10 -0.87
C MET A 110 15.12 0.18 0.00
N PHE A 111 15.25 0.65 1.23
CA PHE A 111 14.12 0.85 2.14
C PHE A 111 13.08 1.83 1.56
N ASN A 112 13.54 2.98 1.06
CA ASN A 112 12.66 3.98 0.46
C ASN A 112 11.97 3.44 -0.78
N THR A 113 12.66 2.65 -1.60
CA THR A 113 12.09 1.98 -2.78
C THR A 113 10.96 1.03 -2.39
N VAL A 114 11.22 0.13 -1.43
CA VAL A 114 10.20 -0.83 -0.94
C VAL A 114 8.99 -0.09 -0.35
N ASN A 115 9.20 0.92 0.48
CA ASN A 115 8.12 1.71 1.04
C ASN A 115 7.37 2.53 -0.01
N GLY A 116 8.07 3.02 -1.04
CA GLY A 116 7.48 3.70 -2.17
C GLY A 116 6.53 2.80 -2.96
N ASP A 117 6.96 1.56 -3.25
CA ASP A 117 6.16 0.57 -3.95
C ASP A 117 4.92 0.17 -3.16
N ILE A 118 5.07 -0.09 -1.85
CA ILE A 118 3.94 -0.38 -0.97
C ILE A 118 2.93 0.76 -0.98
N TYR A 119 3.39 2.00 -0.84
CA TYR A 119 2.50 3.16 -0.84
C TYR A 119 1.83 3.37 -2.21
N ALA A 120 2.54 3.09 -3.31
CA ALA A 120 1.97 3.13 -4.65
C ALA A 120 0.82 2.12 -4.82
N GLU A 121 0.93 0.94 -4.22
CA GLU A 121 -0.14 -0.06 -4.23
C GLU A 121 -1.35 0.42 -3.40
N PHE A 122 -1.15 0.99 -2.22
CA PHE A 122 -2.25 1.59 -1.45
C PHE A 122 -2.97 2.70 -2.22
N LYS A 123 -2.26 3.50 -3.03
CA LYS A 123 -2.87 4.53 -3.87
C LYS A 123 -3.75 3.99 -5.00
N LYS A 124 -3.65 2.71 -5.36
CA LYS A 124 -4.51 2.07 -6.36
C LYS A 124 -5.92 1.74 -5.83
N ALA A 125 -6.22 2.03 -4.55
CA ALA A 125 -7.57 1.87 -4.01
C ALA A 125 -8.62 2.47 -4.95
N THR A 126 -9.67 1.71 -5.20
CA THR A 126 -10.73 2.08 -6.17
C THR A 126 -11.82 2.92 -5.56
N MET A 127 -12.00 2.81 -4.23
CA MET A 127 -13.01 3.55 -3.48
C MET A 127 -12.48 4.94 -3.11
N ILE A 128 -13.32 5.98 -3.29
CA ILE A 128 -12.97 7.39 -3.04
C ILE A 128 -14.06 8.04 -2.21
N VAL A 129 -13.68 8.67 -1.12
CA VAL A 129 -14.51 9.59 -0.34
C VAL A 129 -14.05 11.01 -0.67
N LEU A 130 -14.98 11.87 -1.10
CA LEU A 130 -14.68 13.26 -1.42
C LEU A 130 -14.95 14.16 -0.23
N THR A 131 -14.06 15.11 -0.03
CA THR A 131 -14.21 16.14 1.01
C THR A 131 -13.62 17.47 0.54
N ASP A 132 -14.18 18.57 1.01
CA ASP A 132 -13.58 19.89 0.82
C ASP A 132 -12.46 20.12 1.84
N LYS A 133 -12.66 19.63 3.07
CA LYS A 133 -11.70 19.72 4.19
C LYS A 133 -11.69 18.42 4.95
N TYR A 134 -10.48 18.03 5.42
CA TYR A 134 -10.37 16.86 6.28
C TYR A 134 -11.02 17.13 7.63
N ASN A 135 -12.06 16.37 7.96
CA ASN A 135 -12.83 16.45 9.19
C ASN A 135 -13.12 15.04 9.71
N PHE A 136 -13.70 14.96 10.90
CA PHE A 136 -14.09 13.70 11.51
C PHE A 136 -15.05 12.90 10.64
N ALA A 137 -16.04 13.55 10.01
CA ALA A 137 -17.03 12.89 9.15
C ALA A 137 -16.38 12.19 7.96
N SER A 138 -15.38 12.79 7.29
CA SER A 138 -14.70 12.16 6.16
C SER A 138 -13.99 10.85 6.53
N PHE A 139 -13.48 10.74 7.77
CA PHE A 139 -12.90 9.48 8.27
C PHE A 139 -13.97 8.45 8.63
N VAL A 140 -15.11 8.89 9.19
CA VAL A 140 -16.25 7.99 9.44
C VAL A 140 -16.77 7.40 8.14
N ASP A 141 -16.98 8.23 7.10
CA ASP A 141 -17.42 7.77 5.78
C ASP A 141 -16.40 6.81 5.14
N ALA A 142 -15.11 7.09 5.31
CA ALA A 142 -14.06 6.21 4.82
C ALA A 142 -14.07 4.84 5.52
N VAL A 143 -14.24 4.82 6.85
CA VAL A 143 -14.34 3.57 7.61
C VAL A 143 -15.60 2.80 7.24
N ALA A 144 -16.74 3.48 7.09
CA ALA A 144 -17.99 2.87 6.65
C ALA A 144 -17.92 2.29 5.23
N SER A 145 -17.05 2.87 4.37
CA SER A 145 -16.81 2.37 3.01
C SER A 145 -15.88 1.16 2.96
N LEU A 146 -15.10 0.89 4.03
CA LEU A 146 -14.26 -0.30 4.11
C LEU A 146 -15.14 -1.52 4.42
N ASN A 147 -14.95 -2.61 3.67
CA ASN A 147 -15.62 -3.87 3.97
C ASN A 147 -14.91 -4.59 5.13
N ILE A 148 -15.07 -4.06 6.36
CA ILE A 148 -14.42 -4.58 7.57
C ILE A 148 -15.32 -5.58 8.28
N GLU A 149 -16.63 -5.44 8.12
CA GLU A 149 -17.60 -6.34 8.74
C GLU A 149 -17.63 -7.69 8.03
N SER A 150 -17.93 -8.73 8.78
CA SER A 150 -18.13 -10.05 8.20
C SER A 150 -19.39 -10.04 7.31
N THR A 151 -19.25 -10.64 6.14
CA THR A 151 -20.41 -10.91 5.27
C THR A 151 -21.04 -12.24 5.67
N ASP A 152 -22.24 -12.51 5.16
CA ASP A 152 -22.97 -13.79 5.40
C ASP A 152 -22.15 -15.05 5.02
N ASN A 153 -21.11 -14.89 4.20
CA ASN A 153 -20.23 -15.96 3.75
C ASN A 153 -18.88 -16.04 4.51
N GLU A 154 -18.64 -15.13 5.44
CA GLU A 154 -17.43 -15.10 6.25
C GLU A 154 -17.77 -15.18 7.74
N PRO A 155 -17.02 -15.96 8.53
CA PRO A 155 -17.22 -15.98 9.98
C PRO A 155 -16.96 -14.60 10.58
N GLU A 156 -17.64 -14.26 11.66
CA GLU A 156 -17.38 -13.04 12.42
C GLU A 156 -15.90 -12.93 12.77
N LYS A 157 -15.29 -11.82 12.36
CA LYS A 157 -13.88 -11.54 12.64
C LYS A 157 -13.79 -10.34 13.57
N VAL A 158 -12.76 -10.35 14.40
CA VAL A 158 -12.38 -9.14 15.15
C VAL A 158 -12.09 -8.03 14.15
N THR A 159 -12.69 -6.87 14.37
CA THR A 159 -12.48 -5.69 13.51
C THR A 159 -10.98 -5.43 13.33
N PRO A 160 -10.45 -5.47 12.11
CA PRO A 160 -9.04 -5.23 11.88
C PRO A 160 -8.66 -3.80 12.19
N GLN A 161 -7.42 -3.58 12.65
CA GLN A 161 -6.92 -2.24 12.86
C GLN A 161 -6.89 -1.48 11.54
N THR A 162 -7.51 -0.30 11.55
CA THR A 162 -7.48 0.64 10.44
C THR A 162 -6.38 1.67 10.65
N PHE A 163 -5.72 2.04 9.57
CA PHE A 163 -4.68 3.05 9.58
C PHE A 163 -4.82 3.98 8.37
N ALA A 164 -4.25 5.16 8.48
CA ALA A 164 -4.23 6.14 7.40
C ALA A 164 -2.84 6.74 7.21
N PHE A 165 -2.50 6.99 5.94
CA PHE A 165 -1.30 7.74 5.57
C PHE A 165 -1.70 9.10 5.03
N ILE A 166 -1.14 10.16 5.64
CA ILE A 166 -1.41 11.56 5.29
C ILE A 166 -0.11 12.31 5.01
N HIS A 167 -0.17 13.29 4.11
CA HIS A 167 0.95 14.20 3.88
C HIS A 167 1.10 15.20 5.03
N GLY A 168 2.34 15.59 5.37
CA GLY A 168 2.61 16.50 6.48
C GLY A 168 1.89 17.85 6.40
N ALA A 169 1.70 18.40 5.18
CA ALA A 169 0.95 19.65 5.00
C ALA A 169 -0.55 19.47 5.31
N ASP A 170 -1.13 18.35 4.90
CA ASP A 170 -2.55 18.03 5.14
C ASP A 170 -2.81 17.70 6.63
N THR A 171 -1.79 17.20 7.32
CA THR A 171 -1.82 17.01 8.77
C THR A 171 -2.09 18.32 9.53
N ALA A 172 -1.49 19.42 9.10
CA ALA A 172 -1.69 20.70 9.74
C ALA A 172 -3.14 21.19 9.61
N GLU A 173 -3.77 20.95 8.48
CA GLU A 173 -5.18 21.24 8.26
C GLU A 173 -6.08 20.37 9.12
N LEU A 174 -5.83 19.04 9.12
CA LEU A 174 -6.57 18.09 9.94
C LEU A 174 -6.51 18.47 11.42
N ARG A 175 -5.34 18.84 11.93
CA ARG A 175 -5.18 19.29 13.33
C ARG A 175 -5.96 20.55 13.63
N LYS A 176 -6.03 21.51 12.72
CA LYS A 176 -6.81 22.74 12.89
C LYS A 176 -8.31 22.43 12.95
N THR A 177 -8.80 21.58 12.05
CA THR A 177 -10.21 21.18 12.00
C THR A 177 -10.62 20.37 13.23
N LEU A 178 -9.79 19.40 13.63
CA LEU A 178 -10.04 18.59 14.83
C LEU A 178 -9.80 19.35 16.14
N GLY A 179 -8.94 20.36 16.14
CA GLY A 179 -8.66 21.17 17.34
C GLY A 179 -9.84 22.00 17.79
N GLU A 180 -10.78 22.32 16.91
CA GLU A 180 -12.06 22.96 17.26
C GLU A 180 -13.02 21.96 17.91
N ASP A 181 -12.97 20.69 17.49
CA ASP A 181 -13.86 19.63 17.97
C ASP A 181 -13.31 18.89 19.20
N LEU A 182 -11.99 18.82 19.34
CA LEU A 182 -11.27 18.02 20.34
C LEU A 182 -10.50 18.90 21.33
N LYS A 183 -11.16 19.80 22.04
CA LYS A 183 -10.53 20.71 23.04
C LYS A 183 -9.84 20.01 24.21
N TYR A 184 -9.90 18.68 24.32
CA TYR A 184 -9.50 17.95 25.54
C TYR A 184 -8.65 16.69 25.32
N VAL A 185 -8.15 16.40 24.12
CA VAL A 185 -7.33 15.19 23.91
C VAL A 185 -5.89 15.57 23.53
N GLU A 186 -5.04 15.61 24.53
CA GLU A 186 -3.57 15.62 24.37
C GLU A 186 -3.05 14.21 24.10
N ALA A 187 -3.15 13.70 22.88
CA ALA A 187 -2.45 12.49 22.48
C ALA A 187 -1.49 12.83 21.32
N PHE A 188 -0.21 13.06 21.63
CA PHE A 188 0.74 13.65 20.67
C PHE A 188 1.87 12.76 20.24
N ALA A 189 1.97 12.68 18.97
CA ALA A 189 3.09 12.68 18.03
C ALA A 189 4.45 12.26 18.59
N ARG A 190 4.70 10.96 18.63
CA ARG A 190 6.06 10.42 18.50
C ARG A 190 6.10 9.60 17.22
N SER A 191 7.15 9.76 16.41
CA SER A 191 7.45 8.94 15.23
C SER A 191 6.38 8.97 14.12
N GLY A 192 5.84 10.14 13.77
CA GLY A 192 4.88 10.28 12.68
C GLY A 192 3.44 9.84 12.98
N TYR A 193 3.16 9.29 14.16
CA TYR A 193 1.82 9.00 14.64
C TYR A 193 1.13 10.27 15.11
N ILE A 194 -0.07 10.56 14.60
CA ILE A 194 -0.79 11.80 14.90
C ILE A 194 -1.87 11.56 15.99
N GLY A 195 -2.31 10.35 16.14
CA GLY A 195 -3.41 9.96 16.98
C GLY A 195 -4.41 9.07 16.24
N SER A 196 -5.55 8.82 16.83
CA SER A 196 -6.65 8.06 16.25
C SER A 196 -7.85 8.98 16.02
N VAL A 197 -8.43 8.93 14.81
CA VAL A 197 -9.64 9.65 14.43
C VAL A 197 -10.63 8.64 13.88
N ALA A 198 -11.84 8.59 14.40
CA ALA A 198 -12.86 7.61 14.02
C ALA A 198 -12.39 6.15 14.08
N GLY A 199 -11.47 5.82 15.01
CA GLY A 199 -10.88 4.47 15.09
C GLY A 199 -9.73 4.21 14.12
N VAL A 200 -9.35 5.19 13.29
CA VAL A 200 -8.25 5.10 12.32
C VAL A 200 -6.98 5.68 12.92
N ASN A 201 -5.91 4.90 12.95
CA ASN A 201 -4.59 5.36 13.37
C ASN A 201 -3.92 6.13 12.23
N ILE A 202 -3.57 7.39 12.46
CA ILE A 202 -3.06 8.29 11.42
C ILE A 202 -1.54 8.40 11.51
N TYR A 203 -0.86 8.15 10.39
CA TYR A 203 0.58 8.24 10.24
C TYR A 203 0.96 9.27 9.17
N THR A 204 1.92 10.11 9.49
CA THR A 204 2.49 11.06 8.51
C THR A 204 3.51 10.34 7.63
N LYS A 205 3.39 10.51 6.32
CA LYS A 205 4.39 10.05 5.36
C LYS A 205 4.88 11.22 4.51
N LYS A 206 6.18 11.41 4.46
CA LYS A 206 6.81 12.53 3.73
C LYS A 206 6.44 12.56 2.25
N ASP A 207 6.48 11.39 1.62
CA ASP A 207 6.23 11.22 0.18
C ASP A 207 4.75 10.92 -0.13
N ALA A 208 3.85 11.11 0.82
CA ALA A 208 2.42 10.97 0.59
C ALA A 208 1.94 12.05 -0.41
N THR A 209 0.95 11.71 -1.22
CA THR A 209 0.36 12.66 -2.16
C THR A 209 -0.45 13.69 -1.37
N LYS A 210 -0.11 14.99 -1.56
CA LYS A 210 -0.88 16.08 -0.96
C LYS A 210 -2.32 16.07 -1.50
N GLY A 211 -3.29 16.35 -0.64
CA GLY A 211 -4.71 16.34 -1.02
C GLY A 211 -5.34 14.94 -1.03
N THR A 212 -4.57 13.89 -0.69
CA THR A 212 -5.08 12.52 -0.64
C THR A 212 -4.64 11.83 0.63
N VAL A 213 -5.60 11.30 1.38
CA VAL A 213 -5.36 10.43 2.53
C VAL A 213 -5.78 9.02 2.15
N VAL A 214 -4.91 8.06 2.37
CA VAL A 214 -5.24 6.64 2.14
C VAL A 214 -5.57 6.00 3.47
N VAL A 215 -6.79 5.50 3.59
CA VAL A 215 -7.28 4.74 4.75
C VAL A 215 -7.34 3.27 4.35
N ALA A 216 -6.74 2.40 5.11
CA ALA A 216 -6.68 0.98 4.77
C ALA A 216 -6.60 0.09 6.00
N THR A 217 -6.78 -1.20 5.77
CA THR A 217 -6.46 -2.27 6.72
C THR A 217 -5.23 -3.05 6.23
N ARG A 218 -4.62 -3.80 7.13
CA ARG A 218 -3.44 -4.63 6.83
C ARG A 218 -3.68 -5.65 5.70
N GLN A 219 -4.93 -6.04 5.49
CA GLN A 219 -5.32 -7.05 4.48
C GLN A 219 -5.36 -6.49 3.05
N ALA A 220 -5.35 -5.15 2.89
CA ALA A 220 -5.47 -4.53 1.57
C ALA A 220 -4.29 -4.83 0.65
N VAL A 221 -3.07 -4.73 1.16
CA VAL A 221 -1.84 -4.94 0.40
C VAL A 221 -1.07 -6.14 0.93
N THR A 222 -0.62 -6.99 0.03
CA THR A 222 0.24 -8.14 0.34
C THR A 222 1.61 -7.95 -0.29
N ILE A 223 2.66 -8.22 0.50
CA ILE A 223 4.03 -8.29 0.03
C ILE A 223 4.41 -9.75 -0.15
N PHE A 224 4.74 -10.11 -1.38
CA PHE A 224 5.28 -11.41 -1.73
C PHE A 224 6.80 -11.33 -1.71
N ASN A 225 7.44 -12.01 -0.76
CA ASN A 225 8.88 -12.11 -0.69
C ASN A 225 9.35 -13.40 -1.35
N LYS A 226 10.40 -13.30 -2.16
CA LYS A 226 11.11 -14.44 -2.74
C LYS A 226 12.43 -14.65 -2.07
N LYS A 227 13.16 -13.58 -1.80
CA LYS A 227 14.48 -13.61 -1.19
C LYS A 227 14.69 -12.33 -0.39
N GLY A 228 15.35 -12.45 0.74
CA GLY A 228 15.79 -11.31 1.54
C GLY A 228 16.81 -10.44 0.82
N VAL A 229 17.40 -9.50 1.52
CA VAL A 229 18.48 -8.67 0.98
C VAL A 229 19.73 -9.52 0.78
N GLU A 230 20.25 -9.54 -0.44
CA GLU A 230 21.52 -10.16 -0.79
C GLU A 230 22.54 -9.09 -1.12
N ILE A 231 23.77 -9.27 -0.64
CA ILE A 231 24.88 -8.40 -0.97
C ILE A 231 25.95 -9.22 -1.67
N GLU A 232 26.37 -8.73 -2.84
CA GLU A 232 27.48 -9.26 -3.61
C GLU A 232 28.55 -8.20 -3.79
N GLN A 233 29.81 -8.62 -3.76
CA GLN A 233 30.97 -7.76 -4.01
C GLN A 233 31.70 -8.25 -5.23
N GLU A 234 32.04 -7.32 -6.11
CA GLU A 234 32.87 -7.54 -7.29
C GLU A 234 34.07 -6.60 -7.25
N ARG A 235 35.25 -7.12 -7.56
CA ARG A 235 36.46 -6.31 -7.71
C ARG A 235 37.03 -6.42 -9.11
N ASN A 236 37.23 -5.25 -9.74
CA ASN A 236 38.02 -5.16 -10.94
C ASN A 236 39.47 -4.74 -10.57
N ALA A 237 40.37 -5.70 -10.64
CA ALA A 237 41.76 -5.50 -10.23
C ALA A 237 42.56 -4.57 -11.18
N ASP A 238 42.17 -4.50 -12.45
CA ASP A 238 42.85 -3.70 -13.47
C ASP A 238 42.72 -2.21 -13.19
N ILE A 239 41.53 -1.76 -12.85
CA ILE A 239 41.23 -0.36 -12.54
C ILE A 239 41.08 -0.10 -11.03
N ARG A 240 41.38 -1.08 -10.17
CA ARG A 240 41.30 -1.01 -8.71
C ARG A 240 39.94 -0.52 -8.20
N GLN A 241 38.88 -0.89 -8.90
CA GLN A 241 37.50 -0.55 -8.59
C GLN A 241 36.84 -1.67 -7.82
N ASN A 242 36.15 -1.33 -6.74
CA ASN A 242 35.28 -2.21 -5.97
C ASN A 242 33.82 -1.84 -6.23
N LYS A 243 32.95 -2.86 -6.33
CA LYS A 243 31.52 -2.68 -6.52
C LYS A 243 30.79 -3.52 -5.51
N ILE A 244 29.82 -2.91 -4.83
CA ILE A 244 28.92 -3.56 -3.90
C ILE A 244 27.52 -3.49 -4.49
N PHE A 245 26.89 -4.63 -4.65
CA PHE A 245 25.51 -4.76 -5.13
C PHE A 245 24.60 -5.20 -3.98
N SER A 246 23.49 -4.52 -3.80
CA SER A 246 22.43 -4.99 -2.91
C SER A 246 21.19 -5.31 -3.73
N ARG A 247 20.61 -6.49 -3.52
CA ARG A 247 19.42 -6.99 -4.26
C ARG A 247 18.36 -7.48 -3.31
N LYS A 248 17.11 -7.24 -3.67
CA LYS A 248 15.94 -7.82 -3.00
C LYS A 248 14.92 -8.27 -4.03
N TYR A 249 14.33 -9.45 -3.82
CA TYR A 249 13.29 -10.01 -4.69
C TYR A 249 11.96 -9.98 -3.97
N TYR A 250 11.08 -9.11 -4.39
CA TYR A 250 9.77 -8.93 -3.79
C TYR A 250 8.74 -8.39 -4.80
N LEU A 251 7.50 -8.39 -4.40
CA LEU A 251 6.42 -7.66 -5.06
C LEU A 251 5.46 -7.17 -3.98
N ALA A 252 5.12 -5.89 -4.00
CA ALA A 252 3.96 -5.36 -3.32
C ALA A 252 2.77 -5.35 -4.29
N ALA A 253 1.60 -5.79 -3.85
CA ALA A 253 0.39 -5.79 -4.67
C ALA A 253 -0.85 -5.51 -3.82
N LEU A 254 -1.78 -4.72 -4.37
CA LEU A 254 -3.11 -4.52 -3.81
C LEU A 254 -3.92 -5.79 -4.06
N THR A 255 -4.03 -6.65 -3.05
CA THR A 255 -4.73 -7.94 -3.17
C THR A 255 -6.21 -7.83 -2.86
N ASP A 256 -6.61 -6.87 -2.03
CA ASP A 256 -8.02 -6.62 -1.72
C ASP A 256 -8.34 -5.12 -1.78
N ALA A 257 -8.89 -4.69 -2.91
CA ALA A 257 -9.26 -3.30 -3.14
C ALA A 257 -10.41 -2.82 -2.22
N THR A 258 -11.21 -3.71 -1.65
CA THR A 258 -12.32 -3.36 -0.75
C THR A 258 -11.84 -2.96 0.65
N LYS A 259 -10.59 -3.26 0.98
CA LYS A 259 -9.94 -2.96 2.26
C LYS A 259 -9.09 -1.67 2.24
N ALA A 260 -9.17 -0.89 1.16
CA ALA A 260 -8.49 0.39 1.03
C ALA A 260 -9.41 1.45 0.41
N VAL A 261 -9.41 2.64 0.97
CA VAL A 261 -10.23 3.79 0.56
C VAL A 261 -9.34 5.02 0.50
N LYS A 262 -9.57 5.90 -0.47
CA LYS A 262 -8.91 7.20 -0.55
C LYS A 262 -9.88 8.31 -0.12
N ILE A 263 -9.46 9.17 0.79
CA ILE A 263 -10.13 10.43 1.04
C ILE A 263 -9.40 11.48 0.20
N CYS A 264 -10.09 12.07 -0.76
CA CYS A 264 -9.52 13.03 -1.69
C CYS A 264 -10.24 14.37 -1.57
N LYS A 265 -9.49 15.45 -1.71
CA LYS A 265 -10.08 16.77 -1.91
C LYS A 265 -10.56 16.89 -3.34
N GLY A 266 -11.81 17.32 -3.52
CA GLY A 266 -12.37 17.47 -4.85
C GLY A 266 -13.88 17.51 -4.87
N THR A 267 -14.41 17.63 -6.06
CA THR A 267 -15.85 17.69 -6.32
C THR A 267 -16.25 16.65 -7.36
N ALA A 268 -17.45 16.09 -7.23
CA ALA A 268 -18.03 15.18 -8.21
C ALA A 268 -19.16 15.88 -8.96
N ALA A 269 -19.18 15.73 -10.27
CA ALA A 269 -20.27 16.15 -11.13
C ALA A 269 -20.82 14.94 -11.91
N ALA A 270 -22.14 14.91 -12.14
CA ALA A 270 -22.72 13.89 -12.98
C ALA A 270 -22.12 13.99 -14.40
N SER A 271 -21.76 12.84 -14.99
CA SER A 271 -21.19 12.82 -16.33
C SER A 271 -22.20 13.29 -17.37
N ASN A 272 -21.73 14.12 -18.28
CA ASN A 272 -22.52 14.59 -19.44
C ASN A 272 -22.20 13.81 -20.72
N ASP A 273 -21.25 12.85 -20.63
CA ASP A 273 -20.84 12.08 -21.80
C ASP A 273 -21.95 11.11 -22.24
N SER A 274 -22.30 11.16 -23.53
CA SER A 274 -23.27 10.25 -24.14
C SER A 274 -22.64 8.95 -24.64
N VAL A 275 -21.30 8.89 -24.71
CA VAL A 275 -20.50 7.75 -25.14
C VAL A 275 -19.29 7.63 -24.23
N VAL A 276 -18.82 6.41 -23.99
CA VAL A 276 -17.63 6.16 -23.18
C VAL A 276 -16.41 6.81 -23.82
N ASN A 277 -15.77 7.72 -23.10
CA ASN A 277 -14.51 8.34 -23.50
C ASN A 277 -13.34 7.61 -22.83
N GLY A 278 -12.53 6.91 -23.61
CA GLY A 278 -11.41 6.10 -23.09
C GLY A 278 -10.29 6.89 -22.38
N GLY A 279 -10.31 8.24 -22.47
CA GLY A 279 -9.37 9.10 -21.72
C GLY A 279 -9.88 9.55 -20.35
N LYS A 280 -11.12 9.23 -19.99
CA LYS A 280 -11.75 9.63 -18.72
C LYS A 280 -11.96 8.44 -17.79
N THR A 281 -11.88 8.72 -16.50
CA THR A 281 -12.25 7.77 -15.44
C THR A 281 -13.63 8.14 -14.93
N TYR A 282 -14.55 7.18 -14.94
CA TYR A 282 -15.91 7.34 -14.46
C TYR A 282 -16.06 6.70 -13.08
N TYR A 283 -17.01 7.25 -12.31
CA TYR A 283 -17.23 6.82 -10.94
C TYR A 283 -18.71 6.54 -10.71
N ALA A 284 -19.02 5.40 -10.14
CA ALA A 284 -20.35 5.08 -9.63
C ALA A 284 -20.49 5.62 -8.20
N LYS A 285 -21.62 6.26 -7.90
CA LYS A 285 -21.91 6.74 -6.55
C LYS A 285 -22.31 5.56 -5.65
N THR A 286 -21.76 5.52 -4.46
CA THR A 286 -22.13 4.60 -3.37
C THR A 286 -22.69 5.39 -2.19
N ASP A 287 -23.18 4.73 -1.16
CA ASP A 287 -23.78 5.38 0.02
C ASP A 287 -22.79 6.33 0.72
N ASN A 288 -21.51 5.94 0.80
CA ASN A 288 -20.47 6.67 1.54
C ASN A 288 -19.38 7.26 0.63
N GLY A 289 -19.52 7.21 -0.69
CA GLY A 289 -18.48 7.72 -1.60
C GLY A 289 -18.67 7.37 -3.05
N TYR A 290 -17.56 7.20 -3.75
CA TYR A 290 -17.51 6.93 -5.18
C TYR A 290 -16.55 5.77 -5.44
N ILE A 291 -16.93 4.88 -6.35
CA ILE A 291 -16.08 3.77 -6.79
C ILE A 291 -15.77 3.90 -8.27
N VAL A 292 -14.54 3.61 -8.66
CA VAL A 292 -14.16 3.54 -10.08
C VAL A 292 -15.00 2.49 -10.77
N GLY A 293 -15.67 2.87 -11.84
CA GLY A 293 -16.53 2.00 -12.63
C GLY A 293 -16.31 2.17 -14.12
N VAL A 294 -16.69 1.16 -14.87
CA VAL A 294 -16.62 1.18 -16.34
C VAL A 294 -18.05 1.20 -16.89
N PRO A 295 -18.50 2.35 -17.44
CA PRO A 295 -19.82 2.41 -18.11
C PRO A 295 -19.81 1.52 -19.34
N LYS A 296 -20.97 0.92 -19.65
CA LYS A 296 -21.10 0.00 -20.78
C LYS A 296 -21.27 0.77 -22.11
N THR A 297 -22.13 1.76 -22.12
CA THR A 297 -22.49 2.50 -23.34
C THR A 297 -22.58 4.01 -23.16
N ASN A 298 -23.33 4.46 -22.15
CA ASN A 298 -23.65 5.87 -21.97
C ASN A 298 -23.50 6.28 -20.50
N PRO A 299 -22.37 6.91 -20.13
CA PRO A 299 -22.08 7.29 -18.75
C PRO A 299 -23.16 8.16 -18.11
N LYS A 300 -23.77 9.07 -18.87
CA LYS A 300 -24.83 9.96 -18.40
C LYS A 300 -26.09 9.20 -18.00
N THR A 301 -26.57 8.29 -18.86
CA THR A 301 -27.80 7.53 -18.58
C THR A 301 -27.58 6.41 -17.58
N GLU A 302 -26.37 5.91 -17.47
CA GLU A 302 -25.97 4.91 -16.47
C GLU A 302 -25.69 5.53 -15.10
N GLY A 303 -25.76 6.87 -14.94
CA GLY A 303 -25.64 7.56 -13.67
C GLY A 303 -24.20 7.66 -13.14
N PHE A 304 -23.21 7.69 -14.03
CA PHE A 304 -21.81 7.87 -13.64
C PHE A 304 -21.46 9.33 -13.36
N TYR A 305 -20.43 9.51 -12.56
CA TYR A 305 -19.88 10.81 -12.16
C TYR A 305 -18.44 10.96 -12.66
N GLU A 306 -18.03 12.19 -12.82
CA GLU A 306 -16.65 12.60 -13.07
C GLU A 306 -16.15 13.37 -11.84
N ILE A 307 -14.92 13.08 -11.41
CA ILE A 307 -14.32 13.69 -10.21
C ILE A 307 -13.22 14.66 -10.66
N THR A 308 -13.30 15.88 -10.16
CA THR A 308 -12.23 16.87 -10.26
C THR A 308 -11.53 16.96 -8.92
N PHE A 309 -10.27 16.58 -8.90
CA PHE A 309 -9.41 16.65 -7.70
C PHE A 309 -8.86 18.07 -7.54
N ALA A 310 -8.78 18.54 -6.28
CA ALA A 310 -8.30 19.88 -5.93
C ALA A 310 -6.79 19.92 -5.67
#